data_38cb123abd67597e83d4c2b71e729604
#
_entry.id   38cb123abd67597e83d4c2b71e729604
#
_cell.length_a   1.000
_cell.length_b   1.000
_cell.length_c   1.000
_cell.angle_alpha   90.00
_cell.angle_beta   90.00
_cell.angle_gamma   90.00
#
_symmetry.space_group_name_H-M   'P 1'
#
loop_
_entity.id
_entity.type
_entity.pdbx_description
1 polymer ?
#
loop_
_entity_poly.entity_id
_entity_poly.type
_entity_poly.pdbx_seq_one_letter_code
_entity_poly.pdbx_strand_id
1 'polypeptide(L)'
;DNAGGIAEMSELPKEVRTRTDILDSVGNTTAATGKGFAIASAALTSLALFAAYVTFTGIDGINIFKAPVLAMLFIGGMIPVVFSALAMNSVGKAAMDMVYEVRRQFKEIPGIMEGTGKPEYGKCVEISTKAALREMMLPGILTIGFPIAIVLLGKLVYGDNNQLIAEMLGGYMAGVTVSGVLWAVFQNNAGGAWDNAKKSFEAGVEINGEMTYKGSDAHKAAVTGDTVGDPFKDTSGPSMNILIKLTCLIGLVIAPILGGHGATTEKGACCSSHKKEMVCHEGKCDLSKCATMTKEECAKMCKENGCTQECFDNCMSQYDENGKYIGDAAHVHGPNCNHDEHHEIINMEVKKVKDADGKVKATVTLTKKVDGKEVKEEKVFEGDDLEVDAKIAELGK
;
A
#
# COMPACT_ATOMS: atom_id res chain seq x y z
N ASP A 1 -16.29 -20.56 -9.82
CA ASP A 1 -16.44 -20.10 -11.21
C ASP A 1 -15.45 -20.79 -12.15
N ASN A 2 -14.14 -20.62 -11.96
CA ASN A 2 -13.14 -21.22 -12.86
C ASN A 2 -13.21 -22.75 -12.89
N ALA A 3 -13.40 -23.40 -11.73
CA ALA A 3 -13.55 -24.85 -11.66
C ALA A 3 -14.80 -25.33 -12.40
N GLY A 4 -15.91 -24.60 -12.28
CA GLY A 4 -17.14 -24.86 -13.04
C GLY A 4 -16.94 -24.70 -14.54
N GLY A 5 -16.24 -23.64 -14.97
CA GLY A 5 -15.89 -23.43 -16.38
C GLY A 5 -15.00 -24.54 -16.94
N ILE A 6 -14.00 -24.99 -16.17
CA ILE A 6 -13.13 -26.12 -16.58
C ILE A 6 -13.96 -27.41 -16.68
N ALA A 7 -14.85 -27.69 -15.73
CA ALA A 7 -15.72 -28.87 -15.75
C ALA A 7 -16.61 -28.87 -17.00
N GLU A 8 -17.17 -27.73 -17.39
CA GLU A 8 -17.99 -27.55 -18.56
C GLU A 8 -17.20 -27.76 -19.87
N MET A 9 -16.09 -27.05 -20.01
CA MET A 9 -15.22 -27.14 -21.22
C MET A 9 -14.59 -28.52 -21.41
N SER A 10 -14.41 -29.27 -20.31
CA SER A 10 -13.85 -30.63 -20.35
C SER A 10 -14.93 -31.72 -20.49
N GLU A 11 -16.20 -31.34 -20.67
CA GLU A 11 -17.32 -32.23 -20.82
C GLU A 11 -17.42 -33.27 -19.69
N LEU A 12 -17.14 -32.84 -18.42
CA LEU A 12 -17.19 -33.71 -17.27
C LEU A 12 -18.65 -34.07 -16.89
N PRO A 13 -18.89 -35.20 -16.19
CA PRO A 13 -20.23 -35.60 -15.76
C PRO A 13 -20.96 -34.46 -15.01
N LYS A 14 -22.28 -34.38 -15.19
CA LYS A 14 -23.13 -33.34 -14.55
C LYS A 14 -22.99 -33.26 -13.03
N GLU A 15 -22.68 -34.38 -12.37
CA GLU A 15 -22.41 -34.39 -10.92
C GLU A 15 -21.22 -33.52 -10.53
N VAL A 16 -20.17 -33.45 -11.37
CA VAL A 16 -19.00 -32.60 -11.14
C VAL A 16 -19.42 -31.13 -11.23
N ARG A 17 -20.22 -30.79 -12.22
CA ARG A 17 -20.76 -29.45 -12.39
C ARG A 17 -21.60 -29.01 -11.19
N THR A 18 -22.50 -29.87 -10.72
CA THR A 18 -23.32 -29.59 -9.54
C THR A 18 -22.47 -29.33 -8.29
N ARG A 19 -21.40 -30.10 -8.10
CA ARG A 19 -20.46 -29.88 -6.97
C ARG A 19 -19.68 -28.56 -7.11
N THR A 20 -19.25 -28.24 -8.31
CA THR A 20 -18.54 -26.97 -8.54
C THR A 20 -19.45 -25.76 -8.37
N ASP A 21 -20.73 -25.85 -8.73
CA ASP A 21 -21.72 -24.79 -8.53
C ASP A 21 -22.00 -24.54 -7.04
N ILE A 22 -22.07 -25.61 -6.23
CA ILE A 22 -22.20 -25.48 -4.77
C ILE A 22 -20.95 -24.79 -4.18
N LEU A 23 -19.76 -25.20 -4.60
CA LEU A 23 -18.50 -24.59 -4.16
C LEU A 23 -18.39 -23.12 -4.58
N ASP A 24 -18.88 -22.78 -5.77
CA ASP A 24 -18.93 -21.41 -6.26
C ASP A 24 -19.84 -20.52 -5.40
N SER A 25 -21.01 -21.02 -5.03
CA SER A 25 -21.94 -20.33 -4.13
C SER A 25 -21.30 -20.00 -2.76
N VAL A 26 -20.60 -20.99 -2.17
CA VAL A 26 -19.85 -20.78 -0.91
C VAL A 26 -18.64 -19.86 -1.12
N GLY A 27 -17.91 -20.05 -2.22
CA GLY A 27 -16.73 -19.31 -2.57
C GLY A 27 -16.97 -17.81 -2.78
N ASN A 28 -18.18 -17.44 -3.20
CA ASN A 28 -18.57 -16.05 -3.40
C ASN A 28 -18.45 -15.21 -2.12
N THR A 29 -18.89 -15.71 -0.98
CA THR A 29 -18.77 -15.04 0.31
C THR A 29 -17.30 -14.94 0.75
N THR A 30 -16.52 -16.01 0.57
CA THR A 30 -15.07 -16.02 0.86
C THR A 30 -14.31 -15.03 -0.02
N ALA A 31 -14.65 -14.96 -1.30
CA ALA A 31 -14.07 -14.00 -2.24
C ALA A 31 -14.37 -12.54 -1.83
N ALA A 32 -15.61 -12.25 -1.42
CA ALA A 32 -15.98 -10.91 -0.94
C ALA A 32 -15.18 -10.52 0.33
N THR A 33 -15.01 -11.43 1.28
CA THR A 33 -14.20 -11.21 2.49
C THR A 33 -12.74 -10.97 2.15
N GLY A 34 -12.14 -11.77 1.25
CA GLY A 34 -10.77 -11.61 0.79
C GLY A 34 -10.53 -10.28 0.08
N LYS A 35 -11.50 -9.81 -0.72
CA LYS A 35 -11.44 -8.50 -1.37
C LYS A 35 -11.53 -7.36 -0.36
N GLY A 36 -12.38 -7.47 0.67
CA GLY A 36 -12.45 -6.51 1.78
C GLY A 36 -11.12 -6.40 2.51
N PHE A 37 -10.47 -7.53 2.82
CA PHE A 37 -9.13 -7.57 3.40
C PHE A 37 -8.09 -6.89 2.49
N ALA A 38 -8.11 -7.16 1.18
CA ALA A 38 -7.19 -6.55 0.21
C ALA A 38 -7.33 -5.02 0.17
N ILE A 39 -8.56 -4.48 0.29
CA ILE A 39 -8.81 -3.04 0.33
C ILE A 39 -8.29 -2.42 1.63
N ALA A 40 -8.54 -3.06 2.77
CA ALA A 40 -8.00 -2.61 4.06
C ALA A 40 -6.46 -2.60 4.05
N SER A 41 -5.84 -3.65 3.52
CA SER A 41 -4.40 -3.72 3.30
C SER A 41 -3.90 -2.60 2.36
N ALA A 42 -4.66 -2.27 1.30
CA ALA A 42 -4.32 -1.15 0.42
C ALA A 42 -4.33 0.19 1.15
N ALA A 43 -5.34 0.42 1.98
CA ALA A 43 -5.43 1.63 2.79
C ALA A 43 -4.21 1.77 3.72
N LEU A 44 -3.87 0.72 4.46
CA LEU A 44 -2.72 0.71 5.37
C LEU A 44 -1.39 0.91 4.63
N THR A 45 -1.19 0.21 3.50
CA THR A 45 0.00 0.39 2.66
C THR A 45 0.10 1.82 2.14
N SER A 46 -1.02 2.42 1.71
CA SER A 46 -1.05 3.79 1.22
C SER A 46 -0.72 4.80 2.30
N LEU A 47 -1.18 4.58 3.54
CA LEU A 47 -0.81 5.42 4.69
C LEU A 47 0.70 5.35 4.97
N ALA A 48 1.31 4.16 4.90
CA ALA A 48 2.75 4.00 5.06
C ALA A 48 3.54 4.70 3.94
N LEU A 49 3.11 4.54 2.68
CA LEU A 49 3.72 5.24 1.54
C LEU A 49 3.55 6.76 1.64
N PHE A 50 2.42 7.21 2.17
CA PHE A 50 2.14 8.61 2.39
C PHE A 50 3.04 9.21 3.47
N ALA A 51 3.26 8.50 4.58
CA ALA A 51 4.22 8.90 5.62
C ALA A 51 5.64 9.01 5.05
N ALA A 52 6.07 8.03 4.25
CA ALA A 52 7.33 8.08 3.54
C ALA A 52 7.40 9.29 2.58
N TYR A 53 6.33 9.57 1.84
CA TYR A 53 6.24 10.73 0.95
C TYR A 53 6.46 12.05 1.69
N VAL A 54 5.80 12.26 2.83
CA VAL A 54 5.97 13.44 3.68
C VAL A 54 7.43 13.58 4.12
N THR A 55 8.05 12.48 4.55
CA THR A 55 9.46 12.46 4.96
C THR A 55 10.40 12.83 3.80
N PHE A 56 10.21 12.23 2.60
CA PHE A 56 11.07 12.49 1.44
C PHE A 56 10.91 13.89 0.85
N THR A 57 9.70 14.45 0.90
CA THR A 57 9.46 15.83 0.42
C THR A 57 9.85 16.88 1.45
N GLY A 58 9.99 16.52 2.73
CA GLY A 58 10.31 17.44 3.82
C GLY A 58 9.19 18.42 4.15
N ILE A 59 7.93 18.11 3.80
CA ILE A 59 6.78 18.96 4.17
C ILE A 59 6.32 18.60 5.59
N ASP A 60 5.94 19.61 6.38
CA ASP A 60 5.44 19.43 7.74
C ASP A 60 4.02 18.87 7.79
N GLY A 61 3.28 18.97 6.69
CA GLY A 61 1.91 18.51 6.57
C GLY A 61 1.24 19.01 5.28
N ILE A 62 -0.02 18.63 5.09
CA ILE A 62 -0.82 19.02 3.93
C ILE A 62 -1.90 19.99 4.39
N ASN A 63 -1.69 21.26 4.06
CA ASN A 63 -2.62 22.31 4.44
C ASN A 63 -3.78 22.42 3.42
N ILE A 64 -4.91 21.78 3.73
CA ILE A 64 -6.11 21.79 2.90
C ILE A 64 -6.80 23.19 2.80
N PHE A 65 -6.44 24.14 3.63
CA PHE A 65 -6.94 25.51 3.52
C PHE A 65 -6.26 26.31 2.40
N LYS A 66 -5.18 25.82 1.83
CA LYS A 66 -4.60 26.37 0.61
C LYS A 66 -5.45 25.97 -0.61
N ALA A 67 -5.98 26.94 -1.34
CA ALA A 67 -6.88 26.69 -2.47
C ALA A 67 -6.32 25.68 -3.51
N PRO A 68 -5.04 25.72 -3.93
CA PRO A 68 -4.49 24.73 -4.86
C PRO A 68 -4.48 23.30 -4.27
N VAL A 69 -4.20 23.15 -2.98
CA VAL A 69 -4.17 21.86 -2.29
C VAL A 69 -5.57 21.28 -2.20
N LEU A 70 -6.56 22.10 -1.81
CA LEU A 70 -7.95 21.70 -1.75
C LEU A 70 -8.49 21.30 -3.12
N ALA A 71 -8.15 22.05 -4.17
CA ALA A 71 -8.52 21.69 -5.54
C ALA A 71 -7.98 20.31 -5.94
N MET A 72 -6.72 20.02 -5.61
CA MET A 72 -6.10 18.72 -5.89
C MET A 72 -6.73 17.59 -5.05
N LEU A 73 -7.15 17.86 -3.81
CA LEU A 73 -7.89 16.90 -2.99
C LEU A 73 -9.24 16.52 -3.66
N PHE A 74 -9.99 17.49 -4.18
CA PHE A 74 -11.24 17.22 -4.89
C PHE A 74 -10.99 16.45 -6.19
N ILE A 75 -9.98 16.82 -6.97
CA ILE A 75 -9.60 16.10 -8.19
C ILE A 75 -9.23 14.66 -7.82
N GLY A 76 -8.40 14.46 -6.78
CA GLY A 76 -8.06 13.14 -6.26
C GLY A 76 -9.28 12.33 -5.86
N GLY A 77 -10.26 12.97 -5.19
CA GLY A 77 -11.52 12.31 -4.81
C GLY A 77 -12.38 11.88 -6.01
N MET A 78 -12.28 12.56 -7.15
CA MET A 78 -12.98 12.19 -8.39
C MET A 78 -12.33 11.01 -9.14
N ILE A 79 -11.02 10.86 -9.04
CA ILE A 79 -10.27 9.85 -9.82
C ILE A 79 -10.80 8.43 -9.65
N PRO A 80 -11.10 7.90 -8.46
CA PRO A 80 -11.63 6.55 -8.31
C PRO A 80 -12.96 6.35 -9.05
N VAL A 81 -13.82 7.36 -9.09
CA VAL A 81 -15.10 7.30 -9.81
C VAL A 81 -14.87 7.29 -11.31
N VAL A 82 -14.01 8.17 -11.82
CA VAL A 82 -13.64 8.20 -13.25
C VAL A 82 -12.96 6.90 -13.67
N PHE A 83 -12.03 6.40 -12.86
CA PHE A 83 -11.36 5.11 -13.09
C PHE A 83 -12.37 3.96 -13.14
N SER A 84 -13.33 3.93 -12.20
CA SER A 84 -14.40 2.94 -12.18
C SER A 84 -15.25 3.00 -13.45
N ALA A 85 -15.66 4.19 -13.87
CA ALA A 85 -16.43 4.38 -15.10
C ALA A 85 -15.67 3.89 -16.35
N LEU A 86 -14.38 4.18 -16.44
CA LEU A 86 -13.53 3.67 -17.51
C LEU A 86 -13.43 2.14 -17.48
N ALA A 87 -13.18 1.56 -16.32
CA ALA A 87 -13.10 0.11 -16.14
C ALA A 87 -14.42 -0.59 -16.53
N MET A 88 -15.55 -0.05 -16.10
CA MET A 88 -16.88 -0.60 -16.44
C MET A 88 -17.15 -0.54 -17.95
N ASN A 89 -16.83 0.58 -18.59
CA ASN A 89 -16.97 0.73 -20.04
C ASN A 89 -16.06 -0.26 -20.78
N SER A 90 -14.83 -0.46 -20.32
CA SER A 90 -13.87 -1.41 -20.88
C SER A 90 -14.36 -2.87 -20.76
N VAL A 91 -14.93 -3.24 -19.62
CA VAL A 91 -15.57 -4.56 -19.42
C VAL A 91 -16.72 -4.75 -20.42
N GLY A 92 -17.57 -3.72 -20.58
CA GLY A 92 -18.68 -3.78 -21.52
C GLY A 92 -18.23 -4.01 -22.97
N LYS A 93 -17.16 -3.33 -23.43
CA LYS A 93 -16.57 -3.55 -24.75
C LYS A 93 -16.01 -4.97 -24.92
N ALA A 94 -15.23 -5.44 -23.94
CA ALA A 94 -14.68 -6.79 -23.96
C ALA A 94 -15.78 -7.86 -23.99
N ALA A 95 -16.84 -7.67 -23.21
CA ALA A 95 -18.01 -8.55 -23.20
C ALA A 95 -18.71 -8.57 -24.58
N MET A 96 -18.86 -7.42 -25.22
CA MET A 96 -19.44 -7.34 -26.57
C MET A 96 -18.59 -8.04 -27.62
N ASP A 97 -17.27 -7.90 -27.58
CA ASP A 97 -16.35 -8.63 -28.46
C ASP A 97 -16.55 -10.16 -28.30
N MET A 98 -16.72 -10.63 -27.07
CA MET A 98 -17.02 -12.02 -26.76
C MET A 98 -18.39 -12.46 -27.29
N VAL A 99 -19.43 -11.64 -27.11
CA VAL A 99 -20.78 -11.91 -27.64
C VAL A 99 -20.75 -12.05 -29.15
N TYR A 100 -20.02 -11.21 -29.87
CA TYR A 100 -19.89 -11.33 -31.32
C TYR A 100 -19.19 -12.63 -31.73
N GLU A 101 -18.15 -13.03 -31.02
CA GLU A 101 -17.47 -14.31 -31.29
C GLU A 101 -18.37 -15.52 -31.03
N VAL A 102 -19.10 -15.55 -29.92
CA VAL A 102 -20.04 -16.62 -29.63
C VAL A 102 -21.13 -16.71 -30.69
N ARG A 103 -21.68 -15.57 -31.14
CA ARG A 103 -22.67 -15.52 -32.20
C ARG A 103 -22.08 -16.00 -33.56
N ARG A 104 -20.81 -15.69 -33.84
CA ARG A 104 -20.10 -16.21 -35.03
C ARG A 104 -20.02 -17.73 -34.97
N GLN A 105 -19.59 -18.29 -33.81
CA GLN A 105 -19.46 -19.73 -33.66
C GLN A 105 -20.81 -20.45 -33.80
N PHE A 106 -21.89 -19.91 -33.25
CA PHE A 106 -23.23 -20.47 -33.46
C PHE A 106 -23.69 -20.50 -34.90
N LYS A 107 -23.23 -19.53 -35.73
CA LYS A 107 -23.60 -19.44 -37.14
C LYS A 107 -22.70 -20.28 -38.04
N GLU A 108 -21.42 -20.38 -37.73
CA GLU A 108 -20.40 -20.92 -38.63
C GLU A 108 -19.97 -22.36 -38.27
N ILE A 109 -20.12 -22.79 -37.01
CA ILE A 109 -19.72 -24.14 -36.60
C ILE A 109 -20.92 -25.07 -36.67
N PRO A 110 -20.93 -26.06 -37.62
CA PRO A 110 -22.03 -27.03 -37.72
C PRO A 110 -22.14 -27.89 -36.45
N GLY A 111 -23.36 -28.10 -36.02
CA GLY A 111 -23.63 -29.00 -34.87
C GLY A 111 -23.31 -28.42 -33.47
N ILE A 112 -22.97 -27.15 -33.37
CA ILE A 112 -22.65 -26.53 -32.06
C ILE A 112 -23.93 -26.43 -31.21
N MET A 113 -25.08 -26.14 -31.78
CA MET A 113 -26.37 -26.06 -31.10
C MET A 113 -26.89 -27.42 -30.66
N GLU A 114 -26.58 -28.48 -31.41
CA GLU A 114 -26.91 -29.86 -31.13
C GLU A 114 -25.93 -30.55 -30.18
N GLY A 115 -24.84 -29.84 -29.77
CA GLY A 115 -23.78 -30.37 -28.90
C GLY A 115 -22.85 -31.36 -29.58
N THR A 116 -22.87 -31.48 -30.93
CA THR A 116 -21.97 -32.34 -31.73
C THR A 116 -20.75 -31.58 -32.24
N GLY A 117 -20.86 -30.26 -32.40
CA GLY A 117 -19.76 -29.39 -32.79
C GLY A 117 -18.98 -28.90 -31.56
N LYS A 118 -17.65 -28.81 -31.66
CA LYS A 118 -16.80 -28.30 -30.57
C LYS A 118 -16.63 -26.78 -30.68
N PRO A 119 -16.89 -26.03 -29.57
CA PRO A 119 -16.62 -24.60 -29.54
C PRO A 119 -15.13 -24.27 -29.65
N GLU A 120 -14.80 -23.13 -30.25
CA GLU A 120 -13.43 -22.61 -30.36
C GLU A 120 -13.05 -21.84 -29.09
N TYR A 121 -12.88 -22.54 -27.96
CA TYR A 121 -12.57 -21.91 -26.66
C TYR A 121 -11.28 -21.08 -26.71
N GLY A 122 -10.25 -21.56 -27.44
CA GLY A 122 -8.98 -20.83 -27.59
C GLY A 122 -9.16 -19.45 -28.23
N LYS A 123 -10.12 -19.31 -29.18
CA LYS A 123 -10.45 -18.02 -29.77
C LYS A 123 -11.11 -17.07 -28.79
N CYS A 124 -11.99 -17.58 -27.95
CA CYS A 124 -12.62 -16.82 -26.88
C CYS A 124 -11.57 -16.29 -25.87
N VAL A 125 -10.64 -17.16 -25.46
CA VAL A 125 -9.53 -16.76 -24.55
C VAL A 125 -8.63 -15.72 -25.19
N GLU A 126 -8.30 -15.86 -26.48
CA GLU A 126 -7.50 -14.87 -27.22
C GLU A 126 -8.17 -13.48 -27.23
N ILE A 127 -9.48 -13.43 -27.55
CA ILE A 127 -10.26 -12.19 -27.60
C ILE A 127 -10.30 -11.54 -26.22
N SER A 128 -10.64 -12.30 -25.18
CA SER A 128 -10.71 -11.81 -23.80
C SER A 128 -9.36 -11.24 -23.34
N THR A 129 -8.26 -11.94 -23.60
CA THR A 129 -6.92 -11.49 -23.19
C THR A 129 -6.50 -10.22 -23.93
N LYS A 130 -6.71 -10.15 -25.26
CA LYS A 130 -6.40 -8.96 -26.06
C LYS A 130 -7.23 -7.76 -25.63
N ALA A 131 -8.53 -7.95 -25.38
CA ALA A 131 -9.41 -6.91 -24.91
C ALA A 131 -8.98 -6.40 -23.54
N ALA A 132 -8.67 -7.30 -22.59
CA ALA A 132 -8.20 -6.92 -21.26
C ALA A 132 -6.93 -6.05 -21.30
N LEU A 133 -5.93 -6.44 -22.08
CA LEU A 133 -4.68 -5.68 -22.22
C LEU A 133 -4.92 -4.30 -22.85
N ARG A 134 -5.72 -4.23 -23.93
CA ARG A 134 -6.01 -2.97 -24.65
C ARG A 134 -6.79 -1.99 -23.76
N GLU A 135 -7.84 -2.46 -23.13
CA GLU A 135 -8.76 -1.61 -22.40
C GLU A 135 -8.20 -1.14 -21.05
N MET A 136 -7.23 -1.85 -20.46
CA MET A 136 -6.57 -1.42 -19.22
C MET A 136 -5.49 -0.34 -19.44
N MET A 137 -5.13 -0.01 -20.67
CA MET A 137 -4.14 1.04 -20.94
C MET A 137 -4.61 2.41 -20.46
N LEU A 138 -5.86 2.81 -20.75
CA LEU A 138 -6.37 4.13 -20.40
C LEU A 138 -6.50 4.34 -18.86
N PRO A 139 -7.07 3.41 -18.09
CA PRO A 139 -7.02 3.47 -16.62
C PRO A 139 -5.59 3.52 -16.06
N GLY A 140 -4.65 2.77 -16.65
CA GLY A 140 -3.25 2.78 -16.26
C GLY A 140 -2.57 4.13 -16.50
N ILE A 141 -2.76 4.72 -17.68
CA ILE A 141 -2.25 6.06 -18.01
C ILE A 141 -2.82 7.12 -17.06
N LEU A 142 -4.10 7.03 -16.73
CA LEU A 142 -4.74 7.95 -15.77
C LEU A 142 -4.06 7.85 -14.40
N THR A 143 -3.82 6.65 -13.91
CA THR A 143 -3.24 6.43 -12.57
C THR A 143 -1.80 6.97 -12.45
N ILE A 144 -0.98 6.79 -13.49
CA ILE A 144 0.43 7.21 -13.50
C ILE A 144 0.56 8.65 -13.97
N GLY A 145 -0.21 9.04 -14.98
CA GLY A 145 -0.08 10.33 -15.64
C GLY A 145 -0.55 11.51 -14.79
N PHE A 146 -1.60 11.34 -13.98
CA PHE A 146 -2.10 12.44 -13.15
C PHE A 146 -1.09 12.95 -12.11
N PRO A 147 -0.45 12.11 -11.29
CA PRO A 147 0.60 12.56 -10.38
C PRO A 147 1.72 13.30 -11.10
N ILE A 148 2.17 12.78 -12.25
CA ILE A 148 3.20 13.41 -13.07
C ILE A 148 2.72 14.76 -13.60
N ALA A 149 1.50 14.82 -14.13
CA ALA A 149 0.90 16.06 -14.64
C ALA A 149 0.77 17.14 -13.56
N ILE A 150 0.38 16.77 -12.33
CA ILE A 150 0.30 17.70 -11.19
C ILE A 150 1.66 18.35 -10.95
N VAL A 151 2.73 17.58 -10.94
CA VAL A 151 4.08 18.10 -10.70
C VAL A 151 4.56 18.97 -11.85
N LEU A 152 4.37 18.53 -13.10
CA LEU A 152 4.78 19.32 -14.28
C LEU A 152 4.01 20.63 -14.39
N LEU A 153 2.68 20.59 -14.25
CA LEU A 153 1.84 21.79 -14.27
C LEU A 153 2.10 22.66 -13.04
N GLY A 154 2.33 22.07 -11.88
CA GLY A 154 2.71 22.78 -10.67
C GLY A 154 4.01 23.57 -10.86
N LYS A 155 5.04 22.96 -11.44
CA LYS A 155 6.30 23.64 -11.77
C LYS A 155 6.11 24.75 -12.80
N LEU A 156 5.26 24.53 -13.79
CA LEU A 156 4.96 25.54 -14.81
C LEU A 156 4.26 26.76 -14.21
N VAL A 157 3.32 26.57 -13.26
CA VAL A 157 2.49 27.63 -12.70
C VAL A 157 3.15 28.30 -11.48
N TYR A 158 3.77 27.51 -10.61
CA TYR A 158 4.31 27.98 -9.32
C TYR A 158 5.84 28.02 -9.29
N GLY A 159 6.52 27.69 -10.40
CA GLY A 159 7.99 27.70 -10.49
C GLY A 159 8.64 26.74 -9.50
N ASP A 160 9.62 27.24 -8.76
CA ASP A 160 10.39 26.43 -7.79
C ASP A 160 9.75 26.32 -6.40
N ASN A 161 8.46 26.64 -6.27
CA ASN A 161 7.73 26.44 -5.00
C ASN A 161 7.40 24.96 -4.80
N ASN A 162 8.46 24.16 -4.62
CA ASN A 162 8.37 22.71 -4.47
C ASN A 162 7.52 22.30 -3.26
N GLN A 163 7.52 23.08 -2.18
CA GLN A 163 6.72 22.79 -0.99
C GLN A 163 5.23 22.83 -1.32
N LEU A 164 4.75 23.87 -2.01
CA LEU A 164 3.34 23.96 -2.42
C LEU A 164 2.97 22.82 -3.38
N ILE A 165 3.85 22.52 -4.34
CA ILE A 165 3.61 21.43 -5.31
C ILE A 165 3.55 20.08 -4.60
N ALA A 166 4.40 19.84 -3.59
CA ALA A 166 4.36 18.63 -2.76
C ALA A 166 3.06 18.56 -1.96
N GLU A 167 2.61 19.64 -1.34
CA GLU A 167 1.32 19.67 -0.65
C GLU A 167 0.15 19.42 -1.62
N MET A 168 0.18 19.96 -2.84
CA MET A 168 -0.83 19.70 -3.88
C MET A 168 -0.89 18.23 -4.26
N LEU A 169 0.27 17.60 -4.54
CA LEU A 169 0.34 16.17 -4.84
C LEU A 169 -0.13 15.33 -3.65
N GLY A 170 0.25 15.71 -2.43
CA GLY A 170 -0.22 15.07 -1.20
C GLY A 170 -1.74 15.18 -1.02
N GLY A 171 -2.33 16.34 -1.30
CA GLY A 171 -3.78 16.53 -1.31
C GLY A 171 -4.49 15.61 -2.31
N TYR A 172 -3.95 15.52 -3.53
CA TYR A 172 -4.43 14.60 -4.55
C TYR A 172 -4.38 13.13 -4.08
N MET A 173 -3.25 12.68 -3.54
CA MET A 173 -3.07 11.32 -3.03
C MET A 173 -4.05 11.01 -1.89
N ALA A 174 -4.28 11.96 -0.98
CA ALA A 174 -5.25 11.82 0.10
C ALA A 174 -6.67 11.66 -0.45
N GLY A 175 -7.06 12.47 -1.43
CA GLY A 175 -8.35 12.37 -2.11
C GLY A 175 -8.56 11.01 -2.78
N VAL A 176 -7.58 10.54 -3.55
CA VAL A 176 -7.61 9.22 -4.20
C VAL A 176 -7.75 8.10 -3.17
N THR A 177 -6.98 8.17 -2.08
CA THR A 177 -6.97 7.12 -1.06
C THR A 177 -8.32 7.03 -0.35
N VAL A 178 -8.84 8.14 0.16
CA VAL A 178 -10.11 8.14 0.91
C VAL A 178 -11.28 7.74 0.02
N SER A 179 -11.45 8.39 -1.12
CA SER A 179 -12.52 8.08 -2.06
C SER A 179 -12.39 6.67 -2.64
N GLY A 180 -11.16 6.24 -2.98
CA GLY A 180 -10.89 4.92 -3.52
C GLY A 180 -11.22 3.79 -2.57
N VAL A 181 -10.89 3.93 -1.28
CA VAL A 181 -11.24 2.93 -0.25
C VAL A 181 -12.76 2.83 -0.09
N LEU A 182 -13.45 3.96 0.05
CA LEU A 182 -14.91 3.98 0.22
C LEU A 182 -15.62 3.39 -1.01
N TRP A 183 -15.16 3.78 -2.21
CA TRP A 183 -15.73 3.30 -3.47
C TRP A 183 -15.48 1.81 -3.67
N ALA A 184 -14.29 1.29 -3.34
CA ALA A 184 -13.97 -0.12 -3.41
C ALA A 184 -14.82 -0.96 -2.46
N VAL A 185 -15.00 -0.51 -1.21
CA VAL A 185 -15.87 -1.20 -0.24
C VAL A 185 -17.32 -1.22 -0.74
N PHE A 186 -17.82 -0.09 -1.22
CA PHE A 186 -19.16 -0.01 -1.80
C PHE A 186 -19.35 -1.00 -2.95
N GLN A 187 -18.46 -1.00 -3.95
CA GLN A 187 -18.58 -1.86 -5.12
C GLN A 187 -18.51 -3.34 -4.79
N ASN A 188 -17.60 -3.74 -3.91
CA ASN A 188 -17.49 -5.14 -3.51
C ASN A 188 -18.73 -5.61 -2.72
N ASN A 189 -19.24 -4.79 -1.81
CA ASN A 189 -20.41 -5.14 -1.03
C ASN A 189 -21.68 -5.16 -1.89
N ALA A 190 -21.90 -4.15 -2.72
CA ALA A 190 -23.06 -4.09 -3.60
C ALA A 190 -23.04 -5.24 -4.63
N GLY A 191 -21.87 -5.44 -5.28
CA GLY A 191 -21.72 -6.51 -6.26
C GLY A 191 -21.90 -7.90 -5.67
N GLY A 192 -21.34 -8.15 -4.47
CA GLY A 192 -21.56 -9.41 -3.74
C GLY A 192 -23.01 -9.62 -3.34
N ALA A 193 -23.70 -8.57 -2.92
CA ALA A 193 -25.12 -8.66 -2.55
C ALA A 193 -26.02 -9.00 -3.75
N TRP A 194 -25.76 -8.40 -4.91
CA TRP A 194 -26.54 -8.69 -6.14
C TRP A 194 -26.31 -10.09 -6.66
N ASP A 195 -25.09 -10.59 -6.66
CA ASP A 195 -24.79 -11.97 -7.04
C ASP A 195 -25.41 -12.97 -6.05
N ASN A 196 -25.33 -12.72 -4.75
CA ASN A 196 -26.02 -13.54 -3.75
C ASN A 196 -27.53 -13.53 -3.94
N ALA A 197 -28.13 -12.36 -4.26
CA ALA A 197 -29.55 -12.27 -4.56
C ALA A 197 -29.94 -13.14 -5.78
N LYS A 198 -29.16 -13.11 -6.86
CA LYS A 198 -29.36 -13.98 -8.02
C LYS A 198 -29.27 -15.47 -7.65
N LYS A 199 -28.20 -15.86 -6.94
CA LYS A 199 -27.94 -17.26 -6.55
C LYS A 199 -28.99 -17.80 -5.55
N SER A 200 -29.61 -16.95 -4.73
CA SER A 200 -30.63 -17.37 -3.79
C SER A 200 -31.85 -18.02 -4.48
N PHE A 201 -32.18 -17.63 -5.72
CA PHE A 201 -33.29 -18.23 -6.49
C PHE A 201 -32.99 -19.64 -6.96
N GLU A 202 -31.78 -20.15 -6.88
CA GLU A 202 -31.43 -21.53 -7.18
C GLU A 202 -32.00 -22.48 -6.11
N ALA A 203 -31.93 -22.05 -4.85
CA ALA A 203 -32.55 -22.78 -3.73
C ALA A 203 -34.05 -22.45 -3.56
N GLY A 204 -34.51 -21.36 -4.14
CA GLY A 204 -35.86 -20.80 -3.98
C GLY A 204 -35.91 -19.74 -2.88
N VAL A 205 -36.63 -18.66 -3.17
CA VAL A 205 -36.88 -17.53 -2.26
C VAL A 205 -38.37 -17.36 -2.06
N GLU A 206 -38.81 -17.26 -0.81
CA GLU A 206 -40.21 -16.96 -0.50
C GLU A 206 -40.44 -15.43 -0.68
N ILE A 207 -41.33 -15.08 -1.61
CA ILE A 207 -41.76 -13.71 -1.87
C ILE A 207 -43.27 -13.65 -1.71
N ASN A 208 -43.74 -12.83 -0.78
CA ASN A 208 -45.16 -12.64 -0.47
C ASN A 208 -45.91 -13.95 -0.18
N GLY A 209 -45.28 -14.95 0.44
CA GLY A 209 -45.86 -16.24 0.79
C GLY A 209 -45.82 -17.29 -0.34
N GLU A 210 -45.18 -16.96 -1.48
CA GLU A 210 -44.99 -17.88 -2.60
C GLU A 210 -43.52 -18.18 -2.82
N MET A 211 -43.16 -19.47 -2.96
CA MET A 211 -41.81 -19.90 -3.31
C MET A 211 -41.48 -19.56 -4.77
N THR A 212 -40.49 -18.74 -4.96
CA THR A 212 -40.07 -18.23 -6.26
C THR A 212 -38.67 -18.79 -6.63
N TYR A 213 -38.57 -19.36 -7.82
CA TYR A 213 -37.36 -20.04 -8.28
C TYR A 213 -36.73 -19.38 -9.51
N LYS A 214 -35.59 -19.96 -9.95
CA LYS A 214 -34.89 -19.60 -11.17
C LYS A 214 -35.82 -19.56 -12.38
N GLY A 215 -35.74 -18.49 -13.18
CA GLY A 215 -36.58 -18.24 -14.35
C GLY A 215 -37.80 -17.35 -14.10
N SER A 216 -38.16 -17.07 -12.85
CA SER A 216 -39.20 -16.11 -12.48
C SER A 216 -38.81 -14.65 -12.83
N ASP A 217 -39.79 -13.74 -12.83
CA ASP A 217 -39.52 -12.33 -13.10
C ASP A 217 -38.67 -11.69 -12.00
N ALA A 218 -38.84 -12.12 -10.75
CA ALA A 218 -37.96 -11.68 -9.65
C ALA A 218 -36.50 -12.14 -9.86
N HIS A 219 -36.31 -13.40 -10.31
CA HIS A 219 -34.96 -13.87 -10.68
C HIS A 219 -34.38 -13.06 -11.85
N LYS A 220 -35.16 -12.74 -12.89
CA LYS A 220 -34.69 -11.90 -14.01
C LYS A 220 -34.26 -10.49 -13.55
N ALA A 221 -35.00 -9.91 -12.59
CA ALA A 221 -34.61 -8.63 -11.98
C ALA A 221 -33.29 -8.74 -11.20
N ALA A 222 -33.10 -9.84 -10.44
CA ALA A 222 -31.84 -10.12 -9.75
C ALA A 222 -30.66 -10.28 -10.72
N VAL A 223 -30.87 -10.99 -11.85
CA VAL A 223 -29.87 -11.10 -12.94
C VAL A 223 -29.50 -9.74 -13.53
N THR A 224 -30.49 -8.85 -13.69
CA THR A 224 -30.22 -7.46 -14.16
C THR A 224 -29.33 -6.70 -13.18
N GLY A 225 -29.59 -6.82 -11.87
CA GLY A 225 -28.72 -6.25 -10.83
C GLY A 225 -27.30 -6.82 -10.87
N ASP A 226 -27.18 -8.14 -11.02
CA ASP A 226 -25.89 -8.82 -11.09
C ASP A 226 -25.07 -8.46 -12.35
N THR A 227 -25.73 -8.08 -13.44
CA THR A 227 -25.04 -7.56 -14.65
C THR A 227 -24.18 -6.32 -14.35
N VAL A 228 -24.58 -5.51 -13.38
CA VAL A 228 -23.76 -4.39 -12.85
C VAL A 228 -22.88 -4.85 -11.71
N GLY A 229 -23.38 -5.77 -10.88
CA GLY A 229 -22.71 -6.29 -9.69
C GLY A 229 -21.42 -7.04 -9.98
N ASP A 230 -21.41 -7.88 -11.00
CA ASP A 230 -20.23 -8.67 -11.39
C ASP A 230 -19.05 -7.78 -11.79
N PRO A 231 -19.18 -6.79 -12.69
CA PRO A 231 -18.10 -5.84 -12.96
C PRO A 231 -17.66 -5.03 -11.73
N PHE A 232 -18.57 -4.70 -10.81
CA PHE A 232 -18.23 -4.02 -9.57
C PHE A 232 -17.34 -4.88 -8.68
N LYS A 233 -17.76 -6.10 -8.38
CA LYS A 233 -17.04 -6.98 -7.44
C LYS A 233 -15.79 -7.63 -8.05
N ASP A 234 -15.79 -7.91 -9.35
CA ASP A 234 -14.75 -8.72 -9.99
C ASP A 234 -13.76 -7.92 -10.84
N THR A 235 -14.07 -6.67 -11.20
CA THR A 235 -13.18 -5.83 -11.99
C THR A 235 -12.89 -4.50 -11.32
N SER A 236 -13.90 -3.61 -11.20
CA SER A 236 -13.68 -2.24 -10.76
C SER A 236 -13.27 -2.15 -9.28
N GLY A 237 -13.99 -2.84 -8.39
CA GLY A 237 -13.68 -2.86 -6.96
C GLY A 237 -12.27 -3.36 -6.64
N PRO A 238 -11.87 -4.54 -7.10
CA PRO A 238 -10.49 -5.02 -6.92
C PRO A 238 -9.43 -4.12 -7.54
N SER A 239 -9.71 -3.46 -8.66
CA SER A 239 -8.78 -2.55 -9.33
C SER A 239 -8.51 -1.29 -8.53
N MET A 240 -9.42 -0.88 -7.63
CA MET A 240 -9.18 0.23 -6.70
C MET A 240 -7.99 -0.03 -5.76
N ASN A 241 -7.77 -1.28 -5.34
CA ASN A 241 -6.59 -1.66 -4.57
C ASN A 241 -5.28 -1.26 -5.30
N ILE A 242 -5.24 -1.49 -6.62
CA ILE A 242 -4.08 -1.13 -7.45
C ILE A 242 -3.99 0.39 -7.62
N LEU A 243 -5.10 1.05 -7.95
CA LEU A 243 -5.18 2.51 -8.12
C LEU A 243 -4.62 3.24 -6.89
N ILE A 244 -5.09 2.89 -5.69
CA ILE A 244 -4.72 3.54 -4.43
C ILE A 244 -3.20 3.37 -4.17
N LYS A 245 -2.70 2.13 -4.23
CA LYS A 245 -1.28 1.84 -3.99
C LYS A 245 -0.37 2.47 -5.03
N LEU A 246 -0.73 2.35 -6.32
CA LEU A 246 0.11 2.85 -7.40
C LEU A 246 0.19 4.38 -7.39
N THR A 247 -0.90 5.07 -7.09
CA THR A 247 -0.91 6.53 -6.95
C THR A 247 0.06 6.98 -5.84
N CYS A 248 0.01 6.35 -4.67
CA CYS A 248 0.93 6.67 -3.57
C CYS A 248 2.37 6.28 -3.88
N LEU A 249 2.60 5.15 -4.57
CA LEU A 249 3.93 4.74 -5.01
C LEU A 249 4.54 5.73 -6.01
N ILE A 250 3.77 6.17 -7.01
CA ILE A 250 4.23 7.18 -7.98
C ILE A 250 4.52 8.50 -7.28
N GLY A 251 3.67 8.92 -6.32
CA GLY A 251 3.93 10.08 -5.48
C GLY A 251 5.27 9.98 -4.76
N LEU A 252 5.56 8.82 -4.16
CA LEU A 252 6.83 8.56 -3.47
C LEU A 252 8.03 8.56 -4.44
N VAL A 253 7.89 7.98 -5.64
CA VAL A 253 8.96 7.99 -6.67
C VAL A 253 9.27 9.42 -7.14
N ILE A 254 8.27 10.29 -7.18
CA ILE A 254 8.43 11.70 -7.57
C ILE A 254 8.94 12.56 -6.41
N ALA A 255 8.73 12.16 -5.16
CA ALA A 255 9.07 12.92 -3.97
C ALA A 255 10.49 13.54 -3.97
N PRO A 256 11.57 12.84 -4.39
CA PRO A 256 12.91 13.41 -4.45
C PRO A 256 13.04 14.62 -5.40
N ILE A 257 12.17 14.73 -6.41
CA ILE A 257 12.17 15.88 -7.35
C ILE A 257 11.59 17.14 -6.68
N LEU A 258 10.74 16.95 -5.67
CA LEU A 258 10.05 18.00 -4.92
C LEU A 258 10.76 18.30 -3.58
N GLY A 259 11.47 17.33 -3.02
CA GLY A 259 12.33 17.54 -1.86
C GLY A 259 13.55 18.36 -2.22
N GLY A 260 13.87 19.40 -1.46
CA GLY A 260 15.16 20.09 -1.59
C GLY A 260 16.29 19.08 -1.37
N HIS A 261 17.31 19.07 -2.22
CA HIS A 261 18.45 18.17 -2.27
C HIS A 261 18.93 17.66 -0.90
N GLY A 262 18.49 16.45 -0.50
CA GLY A 262 18.77 15.87 0.80
C GLY A 262 18.66 14.35 0.86
N ALA A 263 18.52 13.65 -0.29
CA ALA A 263 18.61 12.19 -0.33
C ALA A 263 19.90 11.72 -0.98
N THR A 264 21.02 12.14 -0.46
CA THR A 264 22.23 11.34 -0.50
C THR A 264 22.12 10.36 0.66
N THR A 265 22.20 9.10 0.33
CA THR A 265 22.46 7.97 1.22
C THR A 265 23.62 8.30 2.16
N GLU A 266 23.32 8.93 3.29
CA GLU A 266 24.21 8.96 4.44
C GLU A 266 23.39 9.19 5.71
N LYS A 267 23.63 8.31 6.62
CA LYS A 267 23.30 8.22 8.04
C LYS A 267 22.87 9.55 8.68
N GLY A 268 21.68 9.56 9.30
CA GLY A 268 21.37 10.45 10.41
C GLY A 268 21.14 11.90 10.03
N ALA A 269 19.97 12.24 9.44
CA ALA A 269 19.56 13.64 9.32
C ALA A 269 18.45 13.94 10.33
N CYS A 270 18.86 14.29 11.54
CA CYS A 270 18.10 15.23 12.34
C CYS A 270 18.72 16.62 12.04
N CYS A 271 17.89 17.55 11.51
CA CYS A 271 18.19 18.95 11.26
C CYS A 271 19.04 19.30 10.02
N SER A 272 18.40 19.55 8.88
CA SER A 272 18.88 20.59 7.97
C SER A 272 17.75 21.14 7.10
N SER A 273 17.31 22.32 7.37
CA SER A 273 17.20 23.44 6.43
C SER A 273 16.68 24.67 7.15
N HIS A 274 17.56 25.61 7.42
CA HIS A 274 17.43 27.00 6.97
C HIS A 274 18.64 27.83 7.44
N LYS A 275 19.25 28.47 6.46
CA LYS A 275 20.08 29.69 6.51
C LYS A 275 21.04 29.89 7.70
N LYS A 276 22.31 30.09 7.34
CA LYS A 276 23.33 30.78 8.11
C LYS A 276 22.78 31.54 9.34
N GLU A 277 23.34 31.23 10.53
CA GLU A 277 23.14 31.92 11.79
C GLU A 277 22.08 31.40 12.76
N MET A 278 22.18 30.11 13.17
CA MET A 278 21.57 29.74 14.46
C MET A 278 22.38 28.61 15.12
N VAL A 279 22.92 28.90 16.31
CA VAL A 279 23.61 27.93 17.18
C VAL A 279 22.62 27.18 18.06
N CYS A 280 21.42 27.73 18.25
CA CYS A 280 20.36 27.13 19.03
C CYS A 280 18.98 27.36 18.37
N HIS A 281 18.18 26.31 18.20
CA HIS A 281 16.77 26.38 17.84
C HIS A 281 15.96 25.57 18.84
N GLU A 282 14.93 26.18 19.46
CA GLU A 282 14.03 25.56 20.44
C GLU A 282 14.74 24.86 21.62
N GLY A 283 15.81 25.45 22.14
CA GLY A 283 16.51 24.91 23.30
C GLY A 283 17.51 23.78 23.00
N LYS A 284 17.79 23.49 21.73
CA LYS A 284 18.80 22.50 21.28
C LYS A 284 19.99 23.20 20.65
N CYS A 285 21.21 22.83 21.06
CA CYS A 285 22.47 23.42 20.60
C CYS A 285 23.07 22.60 19.45
N ASP A 286 23.55 23.28 18.39
CA ASP A 286 24.36 22.65 17.34
C ASP A 286 25.83 22.63 17.76
N LEU A 287 26.24 21.56 18.40
CA LEU A 287 27.59 21.39 18.92
C LEU A 287 28.68 21.29 17.83
N SER A 288 28.31 21.01 16.58
CA SER A 288 29.26 20.96 15.46
C SER A 288 29.87 22.31 15.18
N LYS A 289 29.15 23.40 15.45
CA LYS A 289 29.66 24.77 15.32
C LYS A 289 30.53 25.17 16.51
N CYS A 290 30.25 24.65 17.69
CA CYS A 290 31.09 24.88 18.88
C CYS A 290 32.50 24.29 18.69
N ALA A 291 32.66 23.22 17.93
CA ALA A 291 33.95 22.62 17.64
C ALA A 291 34.93 23.54 16.84
N THR A 292 34.40 24.57 16.16
CA THR A 292 35.18 25.51 15.33
C THR A 292 35.38 26.86 16.00
N MET A 293 34.89 27.05 17.23
CA MET A 293 34.89 28.32 17.98
C MET A 293 35.67 28.21 19.26
N THR A 294 36.11 29.35 19.78
CA THR A 294 36.63 29.44 21.15
C THR A 294 35.49 29.40 22.16
N LYS A 295 35.78 29.00 23.39
CA LYS A 295 34.82 28.96 24.49
C LYS A 295 34.05 30.27 24.71
N GLU A 296 34.79 31.42 24.53
CA GLU A 296 34.22 32.75 24.70
C GLU A 296 33.27 33.13 23.55
N GLU A 297 33.61 32.77 22.32
CA GLU A 297 32.75 32.96 21.13
C GLU A 297 31.51 32.14 21.20
N CYS A 298 31.60 30.86 21.62
CA CYS A 298 30.47 30.00 21.83
C CYS A 298 29.55 30.52 22.94
N ALA A 299 30.11 30.97 24.08
CA ALA A 299 29.35 31.54 25.19
C ALA A 299 28.62 32.83 24.78
N LYS A 300 29.27 33.69 24.00
CA LYS A 300 28.65 34.90 23.47
C LYS A 300 27.49 34.58 22.52
N MET A 301 27.69 33.64 21.63
CA MET A 301 26.70 33.24 20.64
C MET A 301 25.50 32.57 21.28
N CYS A 302 25.67 31.73 22.32
CA CYS A 302 24.55 31.13 23.09
C CYS A 302 23.71 32.22 23.80
N LYS A 303 24.35 33.25 24.33
CA LYS A 303 23.66 34.39 24.98
C LYS A 303 22.88 35.23 23.97
N GLU A 304 23.49 35.56 22.82
CA GLU A 304 22.85 36.38 21.77
C GLU A 304 21.64 35.66 21.13
N ASN A 305 21.65 34.33 21.06
CA ASN A 305 20.58 33.55 20.48
C ASN A 305 19.57 33.03 21.49
N GLY A 306 19.62 33.46 22.77
CA GLY A 306 18.61 33.12 23.79
C GLY A 306 18.55 31.64 24.14
N CYS A 307 19.69 30.92 24.15
CA CYS A 307 19.76 29.53 24.54
C CYS A 307 19.27 29.31 25.98
N THR A 308 18.63 28.17 26.26
CA THR A 308 18.29 27.79 27.62
C THR A 308 19.53 27.56 28.47
N GLN A 309 19.43 27.70 29.79
CA GLN A 309 20.57 27.49 30.69
C GLN A 309 21.16 26.08 30.52
N GLU A 310 20.32 25.06 30.35
CA GLU A 310 20.73 23.67 30.12
C GLU A 310 21.53 23.50 28.83
N CYS A 311 21.12 24.17 27.75
CA CYS A 311 21.83 24.20 26.49
C CYS A 311 23.19 24.90 26.60
N PHE A 312 23.24 26.03 27.32
CA PHE A 312 24.47 26.77 27.61
C PHE A 312 25.47 25.94 28.40
N ASP A 313 25.01 25.27 29.47
CA ASP A 313 25.84 24.43 30.32
C ASP A 313 26.42 23.23 29.55
N ASN A 314 25.61 22.63 28.68
CA ASN A 314 26.04 21.54 27.80
C ASN A 314 27.09 21.98 26.78
N CYS A 315 26.93 23.16 26.17
CA CYS A 315 27.97 23.74 25.30
C CYS A 315 29.26 24.00 26.07
N MET A 316 29.18 24.59 27.28
CA MET A 316 30.37 24.96 28.05
C MET A 316 31.12 23.75 28.60
N SER A 317 30.45 22.63 28.83
CA SER A 317 31.05 21.35 29.27
C SER A 317 31.93 20.70 28.19
N GLN A 318 31.80 21.12 26.95
CA GLN A 318 32.63 20.61 25.84
C GLN A 318 34.00 21.30 25.69
N TYR A 319 34.33 22.21 26.57
CA TYR A 319 35.63 22.89 26.57
C TYR A 319 36.42 22.58 27.84
N ASP A 320 37.76 22.40 27.69
CA ASP A 320 38.66 22.20 28.80
C ASP A 320 38.92 23.52 29.59
N GLU A 321 39.71 23.44 30.66
CA GLU A 321 40.08 24.59 31.49
C GLU A 321 40.83 25.69 30.72
N ASN A 322 41.45 25.34 29.59
CA ASN A 322 42.19 26.25 28.72
C ASN A 322 41.32 26.81 27.57
N GLY A 323 40.02 26.52 27.54
CA GLY A 323 39.08 26.98 26.52
C GLY A 323 39.17 26.24 25.19
N LYS A 324 39.84 25.07 25.13
CA LYS A 324 39.96 24.23 23.95
C LYS A 324 38.78 23.24 23.91
N TYR A 325 38.18 23.12 22.74
CA TYR A 325 37.08 22.14 22.53
C TYR A 325 37.60 20.71 22.66
N ILE A 326 36.97 19.92 23.51
CA ILE A 326 37.31 18.52 23.82
C ILE A 326 36.17 17.54 23.48
N GLY A 327 35.01 18.04 23.02
CA GLY A 327 33.86 17.22 22.62
C GLY A 327 34.17 16.48 21.31
N ASP A 328 33.64 15.27 21.18
CA ASP A 328 33.65 14.52 19.90
C ASP A 328 32.78 15.28 18.90
N ALA A 329 33.38 15.65 17.77
CA ALA A 329 32.69 16.34 16.65
C ALA A 329 31.63 15.47 15.95
N ALA A 330 31.50 14.24 16.37
CA ALA A 330 30.51 13.26 15.89
C ALA A 330 29.65 12.79 17.08
N HIS A 331 28.42 13.26 17.15
CA HIS A 331 27.32 12.85 18.04
C HIS A 331 27.20 13.53 19.40
N VAL A 332 26.19 14.41 19.50
CA VAL A 332 25.59 14.78 20.79
C VAL A 332 24.10 14.44 20.74
N HIS A 333 23.72 13.61 21.67
CA HIS A 333 22.36 13.12 21.88
C HIS A 333 21.64 13.95 22.94
N GLY A 334 20.41 14.39 22.63
CA GLY A 334 19.52 14.98 23.63
C GLY A 334 18.88 13.89 24.51
N PRO A 335 18.32 14.23 25.70
CA PRO A 335 17.83 13.28 26.70
C PRO A 335 16.65 12.39 26.26
N ASN A 336 16.19 12.47 25.04
CA ASN A 336 15.12 11.63 24.46
C ASN A 336 15.54 10.83 23.23
N CYS A 337 16.84 10.66 22.96
CA CYS A 337 17.29 9.69 21.99
C CYS A 337 17.36 8.31 22.66
N ASN A 338 16.33 7.49 22.47
CA ASN A 338 16.40 6.06 22.74
C ASN A 338 17.39 5.46 21.75
N HIS A 339 18.60 5.14 22.21
CA HIS A 339 19.50 4.27 21.50
C HIS A 339 19.15 2.85 21.84
N ASP A 340 18.30 2.25 21.02
CA ASP A 340 18.50 0.84 20.72
C ASP A 340 19.68 0.79 19.75
N GLU A 341 20.82 0.33 20.24
CA GLU A 341 21.98 -0.02 19.44
C GLU A 341 21.52 -1.04 18.40
N HIS A 342 21.27 -0.61 17.18
CA HIS A 342 21.10 -1.51 16.05
C HIS A 342 22.45 -2.13 15.75
N HIS A 343 22.81 -3.16 16.51
CA HIS A 343 23.82 -4.11 16.09
C HIS A 343 23.25 -4.89 14.92
N GLU A 344 23.83 -4.70 13.76
CA GLU A 344 23.46 -5.48 12.57
C GLU A 344 23.79 -6.95 12.86
N ILE A 345 22.76 -7.78 13.08
CA ILE A 345 22.90 -9.22 13.25
C ILE A 345 23.24 -9.78 11.87
N ILE A 346 24.49 -10.20 11.69
CA ILE A 346 25.00 -10.76 10.43
C ILE A 346 24.54 -12.20 10.25
N ASN A 347 24.47 -12.96 11.33
CA ASN A 347 24.08 -14.37 11.32
C ASN A 347 23.49 -14.79 12.67
N MET A 348 22.50 -15.65 12.63
CA MET A 348 21.87 -16.28 13.79
C MET A 348 21.82 -17.79 13.60
N GLU A 349 22.60 -18.52 14.39
CA GLU A 349 22.58 -19.98 14.42
C GLU A 349 21.81 -20.47 15.64
N VAL A 350 20.83 -21.36 15.44
CA VAL A 350 20.00 -21.93 16.49
C VAL A 350 20.23 -23.43 16.57
N LYS A 351 20.69 -23.94 17.73
CA LYS A 351 20.79 -25.38 18.01
C LYS A 351 19.79 -25.75 19.11
N LYS A 352 18.82 -26.59 18.77
CA LYS A 352 17.81 -27.11 19.71
C LYS A 352 18.14 -28.54 20.08
N VAL A 353 18.08 -28.88 21.36
CA VAL A 353 18.21 -30.23 21.92
C VAL A 353 17.00 -30.47 22.81
N LYS A 354 16.34 -31.61 22.61
CA LYS A 354 15.21 -32.04 23.42
C LYS A 354 15.67 -33.11 24.42
N ASP A 355 15.35 -32.92 25.70
CA ASP A 355 15.70 -33.91 26.73
C ASP A 355 14.66 -35.05 26.81
N ALA A 356 14.95 -36.03 27.66
CA ALA A 356 14.09 -37.21 27.84
C ALA A 356 12.71 -36.86 28.46
N ASP A 357 12.59 -35.74 29.11
CA ASP A 357 11.37 -35.23 29.76
C ASP A 357 10.54 -34.29 28.84
N GLY A 358 10.98 -34.11 27.58
CA GLY A 358 10.27 -33.36 26.58
C GLY A 358 10.53 -31.84 26.60
N LYS A 359 11.43 -31.34 27.47
CA LYS A 359 11.83 -29.93 27.48
C LYS A 359 12.87 -29.65 26.41
N VAL A 360 12.77 -28.48 25.80
CA VAL A 360 13.67 -28.02 24.75
C VAL A 360 14.65 -27.01 25.32
N LYS A 361 15.93 -27.25 25.06
CA LYS A 361 17.02 -26.33 25.31
C LYS A 361 17.54 -25.81 23.97
N ALA A 362 17.41 -24.51 23.72
CA ALA A 362 17.90 -23.88 22.50
C ALA A 362 19.10 -22.97 22.82
N THR A 363 20.21 -23.19 22.12
CA THR A 363 21.36 -22.29 22.14
C THR A 363 21.33 -21.47 20.86
N VAL A 364 21.24 -20.14 21.02
CA VAL A 364 21.24 -19.19 19.92
C VAL A 364 22.56 -18.45 19.91
N THR A 365 23.32 -18.59 18.83
CA THR A 365 24.58 -17.87 18.62
C THR A 365 24.30 -16.72 17.66
N LEU A 366 24.39 -15.48 18.15
CA LEU A 366 24.26 -14.26 17.39
C LEU A 366 25.63 -13.73 16.99
N THR A 367 25.88 -13.58 15.70
CA THR A 367 27.09 -12.90 15.20
C THR A 367 26.73 -11.48 14.84
N LYS A 368 27.28 -10.51 15.57
CA LYS A 368 27.05 -9.07 15.41
C LYS A 368 28.32 -8.39 14.91
N LYS A 369 28.19 -7.30 14.16
CA LYS A 369 29.31 -6.46 13.78
C LYS A 369 29.38 -5.24 14.70
N VAL A 370 30.40 -5.16 15.53
CA VAL A 370 30.65 -4.04 16.44
C VAL A 370 32.01 -3.46 16.06
N ASP A 371 32.06 -2.18 15.72
CA ASP A 371 33.28 -1.46 15.31
C ASP A 371 34.10 -2.16 14.20
N GLY A 372 33.38 -2.76 13.24
CA GLY A 372 34.01 -3.46 12.11
C GLY A 372 34.53 -4.86 12.42
N LYS A 373 34.40 -5.34 13.67
CA LYS A 373 34.80 -6.68 14.11
C LYS A 373 33.57 -7.54 14.37
N GLU A 374 33.65 -8.84 14.02
CA GLU A 374 32.60 -9.80 14.32
C GLU A 374 32.72 -10.22 15.80
N VAL A 375 31.63 -10.04 16.54
CA VAL A 375 31.48 -10.47 17.94
C VAL A 375 30.39 -11.52 18.00
N LYS A 376 30.65 -12.66 18.66
CA LYS A 376 29.68 -13.73 18.86
C LYS A 376 29.14 -13.68 20.26
N GLU A 377 27.82 -13.67 20.39
CA GLU A 377 27.06 -13.70 21.64
C GLU A 377 26.21 -14.97 21.68
N GLU A 378 26.32 -15.76 22.74
CA GLU A 378 25.50 -16.97 22.92
C GLU A 378 24.41 -16.72 23.96
N LYS A 379 23.15 -17.04 23.62
CA LYS A 379 22.00 -17.04 24.52
C LYS A 379 21.38 -18.43 24.58
N VAL A 380 21.05 -18.87 25.80
CA VAL A 380 20.47 -20.20 26.04
C VAL A 380 19.06 -20.03 26.59
N PHE A 381 18.09 -20.69 25.96
CA PHE A 381 16.68 -20.71 26.37
C PHE A 381 16.27 -22.13 26.72
N GLU A 382 15.52 -22.29 27.82
CA GLU A 382 14.97 -23.57 28.26
C GLU A 382 13.47 -23.40 28.52
N GLY A 383 12.66 -24.36 28.08
CA GLY A 383 11.20 -24.35 28.25
C GLY A 383 10.49 -25.32 27.32
N ASP A 384 9.20 -25.14 27.15
CA ASP A 384 8.41 -25.85 26.14
C ASP A 384 8.73 -25.34 24.74
N ASP A 385 8.56 -26.19 23.72
CA ASP A 385 8.96 -25.90 22.32
C ASP A 385 8.37 -24.57 21.80
N LEU A 386 7.10 -24.29 22.14
CA LEU A 386 6.40 -23.06 21.77
C LEU A 386 6.94 -21.82 22.48
N GLU A 387 7.31 -21.95 23.77
CA GLU A 387 7.82 -20.84 24.59
C GLU A 387 9.25 -20.49 24.16
N VAL A 388 10.05 -21.49 23.83
CA VAL A 388 11.40 -21.31 23.33
C VAL A 388 11.38 -20.67 21.92
N ASP A 389 10.46 -21.07 21.05
CA ASP A 389 10.31 -20.47 19.71
C ASP A 389 9.86 -18.99 19.78
N ALA A 390 8.96 -18.64 20.71
CA ALA A 390 8.55 -17.26 20.92
C ALA A 390 9.73 -16.37 21.37
N LYS A 391 10.57 -16.84 22.30
CA LYS A 391 11.77 -16.13 22.78
C LYS A 391 12.85 -15.98 21.72
N ILE A 392 13.00 -16.97 20.81
CA ILE A 392 13.93 -16.90 19.68
C ILE A 392 13.44 -15.89 18.65
N ALA A 393 12.13 -15.84 18.39
CA ALA A 393 11.53 -14.89 17.45
C ALA A 393 11.63 -13.41 17.92
N GLU A 394 11.71 -13.17 19.23
CA GLU A 394 11.94 -11.84 19.78
C GLU A 394 13.38 -11.35 19.59
N LEU A 395 14.36 -12.24 19.46
CA LEU A 395 15.75 -11.87 19.23
C LEU A 395 16.02 -11.46 17.76
N GLY A 396 15.15 -11.83 16.84
CA GLY A 396 15.27 -11.52 15.42
C GLY A 396 14.53 -10.28 14.97
N LYS A 397 13.90 -9.57 15.90
CA LYS A 397 13.23 -8.28 15.68
C LYS A 397 14.15 -7.15 16.12
#